data_313a1abeb964100bbb146131bc4627e9
#
_entry.id   313a1abeb964100bbb146131bc4627e9
#
_cell.length_a   1.000
_cell.length_b   1.000
_cell.length_c   1.000
_cell.angle_alpha   90.00
_cell.angle_beta   90.00
_cell.angle_gamma   90.00
#
_symmetry.space_group_name_H-M   'P 1'
#
loop_
_entity.id
_entity.type
_entity.pdbx_description
1 polymer ?
#
loop_
_entity_poly.entity_id
_entity_poly.type
_entity_poly.pdbx_seq_one_letter_code
_entity_poly.pdbx_strand_id
1 'polypeptide(L)'
;MPRELKDMSDQMKCCPVDNTFRLVGKKFTIHLLRNMLILNQTRFNQFLESVEGINPKTLSVRLREMEKNGLIKRQVYAQTPIKIEYTVTEKGKELKSIIMQMASFSMRHCSSDIFKDGKPRTLEQVFGKSKKAD
;
A
#
# COMPACT_ATOMS: atom_id res chain seq x y z
N MET A 1 -5.63 8.56 21.85
CA MET A 1 -5.89 7.11 21.76
C MET A 1 -7.10 6.75 22.61
N PRO A 2 -8.01 5.91 22.06
CA PRO A 2 -9.12 5.44 22.87
C PRO A 2 -8.64 4.73 24.13
N ARG A 3 -9.23 5.09 25.25
CA ARG A 3 -8.83 4.61 26.55
C ARG A 3 -8.91 3.08 26.68
N GLU A 4 -9.96 2.51 26.10
CA GLU A 4 -10.23 1.08 26.13
C GLU A 4 -9.12 0.26 25.46
N LEU A 5 -8.54 0.74 24.38
CA LEU A 5 -7.45 0.05 23.71
C LEU A 5 -6.14 0.15 24.48
N LYS A 6 -5.95 1.23 25.21
CA LYS A 6 -4.78 1.37 26.08
C LYS A 6 -4.88 0.45 27.31
N ASP A 7 -6.08 0.30 27.82
CA ASP A 7 -6.33 -0.51 29.01
C ASP A 7 -6.22 -2.02 28.70
N MET A 8 -6.21 -2.42 27.44
CA MET A 8 -6.02 -3.81 27.04
C MET A 8 -4.59 -4.31 27.27
N SER A 9 -3.62 -3.38 27.34
CA SER A 9 -2.25 -3.76 27.66
C SER A 9 -1.48 -2.55 28.20
N ASP A 10 -1.03 -2.67 29.44
CA ASP A 10 -0.19 -1.67 30.08
C ASP A 10 1.17 -1.50 29.38
N GLN A 11 1.53 -2.45 28.51
CA GLN A 11 2.82 -2.44 27.82
C GLN A 11 2.77 -1.68 26.50
N MET A 12 1.59 -1.30 26.01
CA MET A 12 1.46 -0.60 24.74
C MET A 12 1.74 0.90 24.88
N LYS A 13 2.64 1.41 24.07
CA LYS A 13 2.89 2.86 23.96
C LYS A 13 1.78 3.57 23.19
N CYS A 14 1.18 2.90 22.23
CA CYS A 14 0.11 3.48 21.40
C CYS A 14 -0.81 2.37 20.87
N CYS A 15 -1.94 2.79 20.31
CA CYS A 15 -2.87 1.88 19.66
C CYS A 15 -2.24 1.30 18.37
N PRO A 16 -2.22 -0.03 18.21
CA PRO A 16 -1.68 -0.64 16.99
C PRO A 16 -2.39 -0.21 15.72
N VAL A 17 -3.70 0.02 15.77
CA VAL A 17 -4.47 0.51 14.63
C VAL A 17 -4.02 1.92 14.24
N ASP A 18 -3.89 2.81 15.22
CA ASP A 18 -3.43 4.19 14.98
C ASP A 18 -2.00 4.19 14.40
N ASN A 19 -1.16 3.31 14.90
CA ASN A 19 0.23 3.24 14.43
C ASN A 19 0.31 2.83 12.96
N THR A 20 -0.43 1.79 12.58
CA THR A 20 -0.47 1.36 11.17
C THR A 20 -1.09 2.43 10.29
N PHE A 21 -2.19 3.04 10.74
CA PHE A 21 -2.82 4.13 10.00
C PHE A 21 -1.85 5.29 9.77
N ARG A 22 -1.04 5.61 10.75
CA ARG A 22 -0.02 6.66 10.62
C ARG A 22 1.00 6.36 9.53
N LEU A 23 1.37 5.07 9.39
CA LEU A 23 2.33 4.63 8.35
C LEU A 23 1.73 4.68 6.95
N VAL A 24 0.45 4.40 6.80
CA VAL A 24 -0.18 4.19 5.48
C VAL A 24 -1.24 5.23 5.13
N GLY A 25 -1.64 6.06 6.08
CA GLY A 25 -2.79 6.96 5.91
C GLY A 25 -2.52 8.24 5.16
N LYS A 26 -1.27 8.55 4.83
CA LYS A 26 -0.96 9.73 4.04
C LYS A 26 -1.40 9.55 2.59
N LYS A 27 -1.83 10.64 1.98
CA LYS A 27 -2.29 10.63 0.60
C LYS A 27 -1.25 9.96 -0.31
N PHE A 28 -1.70 9.04 -1.13
CA PHE A 28 -0.95 8.26 -2.12
C PHE A 28 -0.12 7.09 -1.58
N THR A 29 0.13 6.97 -0.27
CA THR A 29 0.97 5.88 0.26
C THR A 29 0.40 4.49 -0.09
N ILE A 30 -0.88 4.28 0.17
CA ILE A 30 -1.56 3.01 -0.16
C ILE A 30 -1.55 2.75 -1.68
N HIS A 31 -1.75 3.79 -2.48
CA HIS A 31 -1.73 3.66 -3.94
C HIS A 31 -0.37 3.22 -4.47
N LEU A 32 0.70 3.78 -3.91
CA LEU A 32 2.06 3.40 -4.27
C LEU A 32 2.36 1.95 -3.87
N LEU A 33 1.99 1.55 -2.65
CA LEU A 33 2.14 0.17 -2.20
C LEU A 33 1.34 -0.81 -3.07
N ARG A 34 0.09 -0.44 -3.42
CA ARG A 34 -0.74 -1.23 -4.34
C ARG A 34 -0.02 -1.45 -5.67
N ASN A 35 0.52 -0.39 -6.25
CA ASN A 35 1.18 -0.47 -7.54
C ASN A 35 2.46 -1.31 -7.49
N MET A 36 3.20 -1.22 -6.39
CA MET A 36 4.38 -2.06 -6.19
C MET A 36 4.02 -3.52 -5.98
N LEU A 37 3.02 -3.79 -5.13
CA LEU A 37 2.68 -5.15 -4.71
C LEU A 37 1.85 -5.92 -5.73
N ILE A 38 0.95 -5.23 -6.44
CA ILE A 38 -0.01 -5.87 -7.36
C ILE A 38 0.44 -5.70 -8.80
N LEU A 39 0.90 -4.52 -9.19
CA LEU A 39 1.30 -4.21 -10.56
C LEU A 39 2.81 -4.40 -10.81
N ASN A 40 3.56 -4.76 -9.77
CA ASN A 40 5.01 -4.97 -9.83
C ASN A 40 5.78 -3.77 -10.37
N GLN A 41 5.28 -2.56 -10.14
CA GLN A 41 5.99 -1.35 -10.53
C GLN A 41 7.16 -1.10 -9.59
N THR A 42 8.27 -0.60 -10.15
CA THR A 42 9.51 -0.36 -9.41
C THR A 42 10.15 1.00 -9.72
N ARG A 43 9.63 1.72 -10.70
CA ARG A 43 10.29 2.92 -11.23
C ARG A 43 9.49 4.18 -10.94
N PHE A 44 10.21 5.26 -10.64
CA PHE A 44 9.63 6.58 -10.35
C PHE A 44 8.61 7.02 -11.41
N ASN A 45 8.98 6.91 -12.69
CA ASN A 45 8.10 7.35 -13.77
C ASN A 45 6.86 6.46 -13.91
N GLN A 46 6.95 5.18 -13.58
CA GLN A 46 5.78 4.30 -13.55
C GLN A 46 4.75 4.78 -12.54
N PHE A 47 5.21 5.15 -11.33
CA PHE A 47 4.33 5.68 -10.29
C PHE A 47 3.73 7.01 -10.72
N LEU A 48 4.55 7.89 -11.29
CA LEU A 48 4.12 9.22 -11.70
C LEU A 48 3.02 9.15 -12.76
N GLU A 49 3.11 8.21 -13.69
CA GLU A 49 2.13 8.03 -14.77
C GLU A 49 0.86 7.33 -14.33
N SER A 50 0.95 6.41 -13.35
CA SER A 50 -0.15 5.52 -13.00
C SER A 50 -0.92 5.92 -11.75
N VAL A 51 -0.32 6.69 -10.84
CA VAL A 51 -1.03 7.15 -9.63
C VAL A 51 -1.68 8.49 -9.92
N GLU A 52 -3.00 8.46 -10.07
CA GLU A 52 -3.77 9.63 -10.46
C GLU A 52 -3.61 10.78 -9.47
N GLY A 53 -3.32 11.96 -10.00
CA GLY A 53 -3.23 13.19 -9.21
C GLY A 53 -1.92 13.42 -8.48
N ILE A 54 -0.97 12.48 -8.56
CA ILE A 54 0.33 12.65 -7.91
C ILE A 54 1.25 13.53 -8.77
N ASN A 55 2.04 14.37 -8.11
CA ASN A 55 3.07 15.17 -8.78
C ASN A 55 4.47 14.72 -8.34
N PRO A 56 5.54 15.09 -9.08
CA PRO A 56 6.90 14.63 -8.76
C PRO A 56 7.36 14.98 -7.36
N LYS A 57 7.01 16.15 -6.86
CA LYS A 57 7.41 16.58 -5.52
C LYS A 57 6.78 15.71 -4.44
N THR A 58 5.48 15.48 -4.53
CA THR A 58 4.76 14.65 -3.57
C THR A 58 5.23 13.19 -3.66
N LEU A 59 5.44 12.69 -4.87
CA LEU A 59 5.96 11.33 -5.07
C LEU A 59 7.33 11.15 -4.38
N SER A 60 8.24 12.10 -4.58
CA SER A 60 9.56 12.06 -3.92
C SER A 60 9.44 12.05 -2.40
N VAL A 61 8.56 12.87 -1.85
CA VAL A 61 8.34 12.94 -0.40
C VAL A 61 7.78 11.62 0.13
N ARG A 62 6.76 11.06 -0.54
CA ARG A 62 6.13 9.80 -0.11
C ARG A 62 7.09 8.63 -0.18
N LEU A 63 7.88 8.52 -1.24
CA LEU A 63 8.87 7.45 -1.38
C LEU A 63 9.92 7.52 -0.27
N ARG A 64 10.39 8.72 0.06
CA ARG A 64 11.34 8.93 1.16
C ARG A 64 10.77 8.51 2.51
N GLU A 65 9.53 8.90 2.79
CA GLU A 65 8.83 8.51 4.03
C GLU A 65 8.67 6.99 4.11
N MET A 66 8.25 6.37 3.02
CA MET A 66 8.05 4.92 2.96
C MET A 66 9.37 4.17 3.19
N GLU A 67 10.45 4.67 2.63
CA GLU A 67 11.78 4.12 2.84
C GLU A 67 12.21 4.28 4.31
N LYS A 68 12.04 5.46 4.87
CA LYS A 68 12.34 5.74 6.28
C LYS A 68 11.56 4.83 7.23
N ASN A 69 10.31 4.55 6.90
CA ASN A 69 9.45 3.68 7.70
C ASN A 69 9.73 2.18 7.47
N GLY A 70 10.69 1.86 6.61
CA GLY A 70 11.08 0.48 6.35
C GLY A 70 10.12 -0.31 5.47
N LEU A 71 9.23 0.37 4.75
CA LEU A 71 8.24 -0.29 3.89
C LEU A 71 8.81 -0.63 2.52
N ILE A 72 9.74 0.19 2.03
CA ILE A 72 10.36 0.01 0.72
C ILE A 72 11.88 0.23 0.81
N LYS A 73 12.58 -0.28 -0.17
CA LYS A 73 14.01 -0.06 -0.41
C LYS A 73 14.20 0.73 -1.68
N ARG A 74 15.14 1.67 -1.66
CA ARG A 74 15.60 2.38 -2.83
C ARG A 74 16.96 1.79 -3.23
N GLN A 75 17.05 1.27 -4.44
CA GLN A 75 18.29 0.69 -4.96
C GLN A 75 18.79 1.49 -6.15
N VAL A 76 20.04 1.93 -6.07
CA VAL A 76 20.70 2.66 -7.15
C VAL A 76 21.67 1.72 -7.84
N TYR A 77 21.53 1.58 -9.16
CA TYR A 77 22.43 0.79 -9.98
C TYR A 77 23.41 1.73 -10.70
N ALA A 78 24.70 1.52 -10.47
CA ALA A 78 25.76 2.32 -11.08
C ALA A 78 25.97 1.89 -12.53
N GLN A 79 25.18 2.43 -13.41
CA GLN A 79 25.25 2.20 -14.86
C GLN A 79 24.97 3.53 -15.58
N THR A 80 25.09 3.54 -16.92
CA THR A 80 24.82 4.72 -17.72
C THR A 80 23.64 4.44 -18.66
N PRO A 81 22.48 5.12 -18.51
CA PRO A 81 22.15 6.06 -17.42
C PRO A 81 21.91 5.35 -16.08
N ILE A 82 22.02 6.10 -14.97
CA ILE A 82 21.77 5.56 -13.64
C ILE A 82 20.35 5.00 -13.56
N LYS A 83 20.25 3.79 -13.00
CA LYS A 83 18.96 3.12 -12.78
C LYS A 83 18.63 3.13 -11.29
N ILE A 84 17.42 3.56 -10.94
CA ILE A 84 16.91 3.55 -9.57
C ILE A 84 15.65 2.70 -9.54
N GLU A 85 15.61 1.72 -8.62
CA GLU A 85 14.44 0.89 -8.40
C GLU A 85 13.96 0.99 -6.96
N TYR A 86 12.65 0.95 -6.78
CA TYR A 86 11.99 0.89 -5.48
C TYR A 86 11.33 -0.47 -5.34
N THR A 87 11.66 -1.19 -4.28
CA THR A 87 11.10 -2.52 -4.02
C THR A 87 10.53 -2.58 -2.61
N VAL A 88 9.50 -3.41 -2.43
CA VAL A 88 8.84 -3.55 -1.14
C VAL A 88 9.66 -4.48 -0.24
N THR A 89 9.89 -4.06 1.01
CA THR A 89 10.57 -4.88 2.01
C THR A 89 9.65 -5.99 2.54
N GLU A 90 10.19 -6.93 3.29
CA GLU A 90 9.38 -7.96 3.96
C GLU A 90 8.31 -7.33 4.86
N LYS A 91 8.67 -6.27 5.59
CA LYS A 91 7.71 -5.49 6.40
C LYS A 91 6.59 -4.89 5.53
N GLY A 92 6.96 -4.28 4.40
CA GLY A 92 5.99 -3.68 3.49
C GLY A 92 5.07 -4.71 2.84
N LYS A 93 5.57 -5.90 2.54
CA LYS A 93 4.78 -6.99 1.95
C LYS A 93 3.64 -7.46 2.85
N GLU A 94 3.80 -7.34 4.17
CA GLU A 94 2.75 -7.66 5.13
C GLU A 94 1.50 -6.78 4.94
N LEU A 95 1.67 -5.58 4.37
CA LEU A 95 0.55 -4.68 4.12
C LEU A 95 -0.32 -5.11 2.94
N LYS A 96 0.12 -6.07 2.13
CA LYS A 96 -0.67 -6.57 0.99
C LYS A 96 -2.03 -7.11 1.45
N SER A 97 -2.07 -7.84 2.56
CA SER A 97 -3.32 -8.38 3.10
C SER A 97 -4.30 -7.27 3.49
N ILE A 98 -3.80 -6.18 4.05
CA ILE A 98 -4.63 -5.03 4.42
C ILE A 98 -5.20 -4.38 3.16
N ILE A 99 -4.38 -4.15 2.14
CA ILE A 99 -4.81 -3.57 0.86
C ILE A 99 -5.86 -4.45 0.20
N MET A 100 -5.65 -5.76 0.17
CA MET A 100 -6.59 -6.69 -0.41
C MET A 100 -7.92 -6.73 0.36
N GLN A 101 -7.88 -6.59 1.69
CA GLN A 101 -9.10 -6.49 2.49
C GLN A 101 -9.84 -5.18 2.25
N MET A 102 -9.14 -4.08 2.00
CA MET A 102 -9.78 -2.82 1.59
C MET A 102 -10.52 -3.01 0.27
N ALA A 103 -9.90 -3.66 -0.71
CA ALA A 103 -10.53 -3.97 -1.99
C ALA A 103 -11.75 -4.86 -1.81
N SER A 104 -11.61 -5.92 -1.01
CA SER A 104 -12.70 -6.85 -0.71
C SER A 104 -13.91 -6.14 -0.11
N PHE A 105 -13.66 -5.28 0.87
CA PHE A 105 -14.72 -4.51 1.52
C PHE A 105 -15.54 -3.71 0.49
N SER A 106 -14.86 -2.95 -0.37
CA SER A 106 -15.53 -2.13 -1.38
C SER A 106 -16.27 -2.95 -2.41
N MET A 107 -15.67 -4.04 -2.90
CA MET A 107 -16.29 -4.90 -3.91
C MET A 107 -17.54 -5.61 -3.37
N ARG A 108 -17.58 -5.90 -2.09
CA ARG A 108 -18.70 -6.60 -1.46
C ARG A 108 -19.78 -5.65 -0.95
N HIS A 109 -19.39 -4.53 -0.36
CA HIS A 109 -20.32 -3.64 0.33
C HIS A 109 -20.58 -2.31 -0.37
N CYS A 110 -19.74 -1.94 -1.34
CA CYS A 110 -19.87 -0.71 -2.11
C CYS A 110 -19.86 -1.03 -3.62
N SER A 111 -20.44 -2.15 -3.98
CA SER A 111 -20.37 -2.68 -5.35
C SER A 111 -20.96 -1.75 -6.39
N SER A 112 -21.98 -0.97 -6.04
CA SER A 112 -22.57 0.02 -6.94
C SER A 112 -21.61 1.16 -7.29
N ASP A 113 -20.66 1.45 -6.41
CA ASP A 113 -19.63 2.47 -6.66
C ASP A 113 -18.44 1.91 -7.45
N ILE A 114 -18.25 0.59 -7.43
CA ILE A 114 -17.05 -0.06 -7.98
C ILE A 114 -17.32 -0.68 -9.33
N PHE A 115 -18.45 -1.40 -9.50
CA PHE A 115 -18.75 -2.16 -10.71
C PHE A 115 -19.88 -1.53 -11.51
N LYS A 116 -19.74 -1.60 -12.85
CA LYS A 116 -20.75 -1.04 -13.76
C LYS A 116 -22.11 -1.70 -13.59
N ASP A 117 -22.16 -3.01 -13.29
CA ASP A 117 -23.40 -3.74 -13.05
C ASP A 117 -23.89 -3.64 -11.61
N GLY A 118 -23.10 -3.05 -10.71
CA GLY A 118 -23.43 -2.86 -9.31
C GLY A 118 -23.47 -4.13 -8.47
N LYS A 119 -23.06 -5.26 -9.00
CA LYS A 119 -23.15 -6.56 -8.30
C LYS A 119 -21.92 -6.85 -7.45
N PRO A 120 -22.11 -7.30 -6.19
CA PRO A 120 -20.99 -7.64 -5.31
C PRO A 120 -20.13 -8.78 -5.89
N ARG A 121 -18.82 -8.70 -5.63
CA ARG A 121 -17.87 -9.72 -6.03
C ARG A 121 -16.86 -9.98 -4.91
N THR A 122 -16.29 -11.18 -4.92
CA THR A 122 -15.21 -11.57 -4.01
C THR A 122 -13.86 -11.30 -4.64
N LEU A 123 -12.80 -11.27 -3.82
CA LEU A 123 -11.43 -11.15 -4.32
C LEU A 123 -11.10 -12.25 -5.32
N GLU A 124 -11.51 -13.47 -5.02
CA GLU A 124 -11.26 -14.62 -5.90
C GLU A 124 -11.90 -14.44 -7.27
N GLN A 125 -13.12 -13.91 -7.31
CA GLN A 125 -13.83 -13.67 -8.60
C GLN A 125 -13.13 -12.62 -9.46
N VAL A 126 -12.49 -11.61 -8.85
CA VAL A 126 -11.84 -10.53 -9.59
C VAL A 126 -10.37 -10.82 -9.86
N PHE A 127 -9.63 -11.34 -8.87
CA PHE A 127 -8.19 -11.54 -8.95
C PHE A 127 -7.76 -12.99 -9.11
N GLY A 128 -8.73 -13.94 -9.11
CA GLY A 128 -8.44 -15.37 -9.18
C GLY A 128 -8.00 -15.92 -7.83
N LYS A 129 -7.74 -17.23 -7.79
CA LYS A 129 -7.26 -17.88 -6.56
C LYS A 129 -5.92 -17.29 -6.17
N SER A 130 -5.82 -16.87 -4.90
CA SER A 130 -4.52 -16.42 -4.39
C SER A 130 -3.54 -17.59 -4.48
N LYS A 131 -2.50 -17.42 -5.25
CA LYS A 131 -1.33 -18.27 -5.11
C LYS A 131 -0.86 -18.08 -3.69
N LYS A 132 -0.70 -19.18 -2.94
CA LYS A 132 -0.12 -19.10 -1.61
C LYS A 132 1.14 -18.25 -1.73
N ALA A 133 1.22 -17.23 -0.90
CA ALA A 133 2.32 -16.30 -0.92
C ALA A 133 3.63 -17.05 -0.81
N ASP A 134 4.42 -16.93 -1.81
CA ASP A 134 5.80 -17.36 -1.74
C ASP A 134 6.58 -16.31 -0.95
#